data_20fabfb1fa0b90cd7ec5786086e269eb
#
_entry.id   20fabfb1fa0b90cd7ec5786086e269eb
#
_cell.length_a   1.000
_cell.length_b   1.000
_cell.length_c   1.000
_cell.angle_alpha   90.00
_cell.angle_beta   90.00
_cell.angle_gamma   90.00
#
_symmetry.space_group_name_H-M   'P 1'
#
loop_
_entity.id
_entity.type
_entity.pdbx_description
1 polymer ?
#
loop_
_entity_poly.entity_id
_entity_poly.type
_entity_poly.pdbx_seq_one_letter_code
_entity_poly.pdbx_strand_id
1 'polypeptide(L)'
;MREGLGIDNAGKPTKMTNRKANCTDNFDWRRAIGLIFAGSLIVFLFFASSADAIDELLPPFGFRWNDSMARVDAVLHGAKAKIVSREKKENREVWTVEGLVHPGLKRTLFTFKQRALIAVELQYEYPDWSIERYNQRMGEIRKYFDEKYGTGKLVSRSRDTDTDVIQTLVGYQWMVGATMLELFYFSAQHDALLYRTITVDYKAM
;
A
#
# COMPACT_ATOMS: atom_id res chain seq x y z
N MET A 1 46.39 26.55 -27.68
CA MET A 1 46.87 27.58 -26.75
C MET A 1 46.84 26.95 -25.37
N ARG A 2 47.98 26.54 -24.94
CA ARG A 2 48.80 26.85 -23.76
C ARG A 2 48.25 26.21 -22.50
N GLU A 3 48.87 25.12 -22.01
CA GLU A 3 50.08 25.03 -21.13
C GLU A 3 49.79 25.57 -19.74
N GLY A 4 50.05 24.81 -18.65
CA GLY A 4 51.28 24.32 -18.11
C GLY A 4 50.99 23.44 -16.90
N LEU A 5 51.61 22.42 -16.78
CA LEU A 5 52.78 21.89 -16.08
C LEU A 5 53.09 22.55 -14.72
N GLY A 6 53.21 21.71 -13.71
CA GLY A 6 53.84 21.99 -12.43
C GLY A 6 54.17 20.71 -11.67
N ILE A 7 55.39 20.18 -11.89
CA ILE A 7 56.10 19.12 -11.17
C ILE A 7 56.98 19.80 -10.13
N ASP A 8 57.16 19.16 -8.93
CA ASP A 8 58.45 19.13 -8.14
C ASP A 8 58.18 18.33 -6.85
N ASN A 9 58.78 17.21 -6.63
CA ASN A 9 60.17 16.81 -6.34
C ASN A 9 60.56 16.88 -4.87
N ALA A 10 61.14 15.78 -4.44
CA ALA A 10 62.12 15.49 -3.36
C ALA A 10 61.52 14.68 -2.18
N GLY A 11 61.78 13.44 -1.99
CA GLY A 11 62.93 12.59 -1.98
C GLY A 11 63.79 12.70 -0.71
N LYS A 12 63.58 11.79 0.28
CA LYS A 12 64.69 11.20 1.06
C LYS A 12 64.21 10.07 2.00
N PRO A 13 64.93 8.98 2.09
CA PRO A 13 64.69 7.85 2.99
C PRO A 13 65.28 8.06 4.37
N THR A 14 64.59 7.66 5.44
CA THR A 14 65.13 7.62 6.79
C THR A 14 65.07 6.20 7.31
N LYS A 15 66.22 5.84 7.82
CA LYS A 15 66.77 4.55 8.30
C LYS A 15 65.84 3.83 9.30
N MET A 16 65.88 2.50 9.17
CA MET A 16 65.53 1.50 10.17
C MET A 16 66.35 1.70 11.47
N THR A 17 65.65 1.64 12.58
CA THR A 17 66.27 1.27 13.87
C THR A 17 65.53 0.10 14.48
N ASN A 18 66.24 -1.02 14.48
CA ASN A 18 65.89 -2.28 15.12
C ASN A 18 65.91 -2.10 16.63
N ARG A 19 64.81 -2.21 17.34
CA ARG A 19 64.73 -2.43 18.78
C ARG A 19 64.03 -3.72 19.06
N LYS A 20 64.85 -4.76 19.35
CA LYS A 20 64.35 -5.95 20.02
C LYS A 20 63.94 -5.56 21.44
N ALA A 21 62.70 -5.73 21.80
CA ALA A 21 62.30 -5.80 23.20
C ALA A 21 61.58 -7.14 23.38
N ASN A 22 62.25 -8.02 24.09
CA ASN A 22 61.65 -9.20 24.67
C ASN A 22 60.69 -8.74 25.77
N CYS A 23 59.42 -9.06 25.62
CA CYS A 23 58.46 -9.04 26.72
C CYS A 23 57.63 -10.32 26.60
N THR A 24 57.93 -11.28 27.45
CA THR A 24 57.17 -12.49 27.71
C THR A 24 56.01 -12.10 28.63
N ASP A 25 54.95 -11.64 28.08
CA ASP A 25 53.71 -11.52 28.84
C ASP A 25 52.86 -12.77 28.58
N ASN A 26 52.70 -13.54 29.64
CA ASN A 26 51.78 -14.64 29.74
C ASN A 26 50.34 -14.11 29.52
N PHE A 27 49.89 -14.17 28.28
CA PHE A 27 48.49 -13.85 27.94
C PHE A 27 47.61 -15.02 28.36
N ASP A 28 46.80 -14.81 29.40
CA ASP A 28 45.89 -15.81 29.96
C ASP A 28 44.72 -16.07 29.01
N TRP A 29 44.84 -17.11 28.22
CA TRP A 29 43.91 -17.54 27.19
C TRP A 29 42.50 -17.80 27.72
N ARG A 30 42.36 -18.12 29.02
CA ARG A 30 41.05 -18.47 29.59
C ARG A 30 40.16 -17.27 29.81
N ARG A 31 40.68 -16.07 29.96
CA ARG A 31 39.91 -14.82 30.12
C ARG A 31 39.48 -14.21 28.78
N ALA A 32 40.25 -14.43 27.71
CA ALA A 32 39.95 -13.93 26.39
C ALA A 32 38.78 -14.66 25.72
N ILE A 33 38.62 -15.98 25.97
CA ILE A 33 37.56 -16.81 25.38
C ILE A 33 36.18 -16.46 25.98
N GLY A 34 36.10 -16.13 27.28
CA GLY A 34 34.86 -15.76 27.94
C GLY A 34 34.22 -14.44 27.43
N LEU A 35 35.08 -13.47 27.07
CA LEU A 35 34.63 -12.17 26.59
C LEU A 35 34.16 -12.20 25.12
N ILE A 36 34.69 -13.09 24.28
CA ILE A 36 34.31 -13.24 22.88
C ILE A 36 32.92 -13.91 22.75
N PHE A 37 32.62 -14.88 23.63
CA PHE A 37 31.30 -15.54 23.62
C PHE A 37 30.20 -14.66 24.18
N ALA A 38 30.45 -13.79 25.15
CA ALA A 38 29.45 -12.86 25.68
C ALA A 38 29.10 -11.76 24.67
N GLY A 39 30.09 -11.25 23.91
CA GLY A 39 29.85 -10.26 22.86
C GLY A 39 29.06 -10.80 21.65
N SER A 40 29.28 -12.06 21.27
CA SER A 40 28.64 -12.69 20.14
C SER A 40 27.13 -12.98 20.39
N LEU A 41 26.78 -13.29 21.64
CA LEU A 41 25.37 -13.55 22.02
C LEU A 41 24.51 -12.27 22.02
N ILE A 42 25.13 -11.14 22.39
CA ILE A 42 24.40 -9.84 22.42
C ILE A 42 24.16 -9.30 21.00
N VAL A 43 25.09 -9.54 20.07
CA VAL A 43 24.91 -9.13 18.65
C VAL A 43 23.82 -9.92 17.96
N PHE A 44 23.61 -11.20 18.32
CA PHE A 44 22.54 -12.03 17.74
C PHE A 44 21.13 -11.64 18.21
N LEU A 45 20.99 -10.97 19.35
CA LEU A 45 19.68 -10.52 19.86
C LEU A 45 19.20 -9.22 19.21
N PHE A 46 20.06 -8.47 18.51
CA PHE A 46 19.69 -7.25 17.80
C PHE A 46 19.27 -7.47 16.32
N PHE A 47 19.48 -8.68 15.77
CA PHE A 47 19.06 -9.01 14.40
C PHE A 47 17.70 -9.71 14.31
N ALA A 48 17.04 -9.94 15.42
CA ALA A 48 15.72 -10.53 15.42
C ALA A 48 14.67 -9.46 15.70
N SER A 49 14.36 -8.61 14.76
CA SER A 49 13.05 -7.91 14.67
C SER A 49 13.09 -6.80 13.62
N SER A 50 13.24 -7.18 12.37
CA SER A 50 12.56 -6.45 11.31
C SER A 50 11.57 -7.44 10.70
N ALA A 51 10.60 -7.86 11.49
CA ALA A 51 9.30 -8.17 10.90
C ALA A 51 8.84 -6.83 10.33
N ASP A 52 8.99 -6.63 9.02
CA ASP A 52 8.25 -5.58 8.34
C ASP A 52 6.80 -5.73 8.81
N ALA A 53 6.39 -4.85 9.72
CA ALA A 53 5.00 -4.73 10.07
C ALA A 53 4.32 -4.45 8.74
N ILE A 54 3.59 -5.43 8.21
CA ILE A 54 2.74 -5.21 7.04
C ILE A 54 1.87 -4.04 7.47
N ASP A 55 2.12 -2.87 6.86
CA ASP A 55 1.38 -1.66 7.16
C ASP A 55 -0.11 -2.02 7.08
N GLU A 56 -0.81 -1.88 8.21
CA GLU A 56 -2.24 -2.14 8.24
C GLU A 56 -2.92 -1.29 7.18
N LEU A 57 -3.60 -1.93 6.24
CA LEU A 57 -4.31 -1.21 5.19
C LEU A 57 -5.51 -0.49 5.80
N LEU A 58 -5.37 0.82 5.97
CA LEU A 58 -6.41 1.69 6.50
C LEU A 58 -7.41 2.09 5.41
N PRO A 59 -8.64 2.43 5.78
CA PRO A 59 -9.60 3.05 4.88
C PRO A 59 -9.06 4.36 4.29
N PRO A 60 -9.48 4.75 3.07
CA PRO A 60 -9.08 6.01 2.46
C PRO A 60 -9.61 7.22 3.23
N PHE A 61 -9.11 8.43 2.89
CA PHE A 61 -9.51 9.73 3.44
C PHE A 61 -9.27 9.92 4.95
N GLY A 62 -8.32 9.17 5.54
CA GLY A 62 -7.95 9.31 6.95
C GLY A 62 -8.94 8.70 7.94
N PHE A 63 -9.84 7.86 7.48
CA PHE A 63 -10.68 7.04 8.34
C PHE A 63 -9.88 5.89 8.96
N ARG A 64 -10.45 5.29 9.99
CA ARG A 64 -9.94 4.07 10.63
C ARG A 64 -11.03 3.01 10.68
N TRP A 65 -10.63 1.76 10.69
CA TRP A 65 -11.56 0.67 10.97
C TRP A 65 -12.20 0.89 12.34
N ASN A 66 -13.47 0.56 12.45
CA ASN A 66 -14.31 0.79 13.62
C ASN A 66 -14.59 2.26 13.97
N ASP A 67 -14.26 3.23 13.11
CA ASP A 67 -14.75 4.59 13.30
C ASP A 67 -16.27 4.60 13.46
N SER A 68 -16.75 5.37 14.42
CA SER A 68 -18.19 5.50 14.66
C SER A 68 -18.87 6.30 13.55
N MET A 69 -20.15 6.05 13.31
CA MET A 69 -20.95 6.81 12.35
C MET A 69 -20.87 8.33 12.61
N ALA A 70 -20.85 8.75 13.89
CA ALA A 70 -20.74 10.16 14.25
C ALA A 70 -19.39 10.76 13.82
N ARG A 71 -18.30 9.99 13.95
CA ARG A 71 -16.98 10.44 13.48
C ARG A 71 -16.94 10.55 11.97
N VAL A 72 -17.47 9.55 11.26
CA VAL A 72 -17.53 9.57 9.80
C VAL A 72 -18.36 10.76 9.32
N ASP A 73 -19.53 11.00 9.90
CA ASP A 73 -20.40 12.15 9.59
C ASP A 73 -19.67 13.48 9.80
N ALA A 74 -18.97 13.65 10.92
CA ALA A 74 -18.21 14.86 11.21
C ALA A 74 -17.08 15.11 10.19
N VAL A 75 -16.35 14.07 9.77
CA VAL A 75 -15.29 14.19 8.75
C VAL A 75 -15.89 14.56 7.40
N LEU A 76 -16.98 13.90 6.99
CA LEU A 76 -17.69 14.19 5.74
C LEU A 76 -18.21 15.63 5.71
N HIS A 77 -18.78 16.10 6.81
CA HIS A 77 -19.24 17.49 6.94
C HIS A 77 -18.06 18.47 6.80
N GLY A 78 -16.93 18.21 7.46
CA GLY A 78 -15.70 19.01 7.34
C GLY A 78 -15.15 19.05 5.91
N ALA A 79 -15.27 17.95 5.17
CA ALA A 79 -14.88 17.84 3.75
C ALA A 79 -15.92 18.46 2.79
N LYS A 80 -17.06 18.97 3.29
CA LYS A 80 -18.20 19.44 2.50
C LYS A 80 -18.79 18.37 1.58
N ALA A 81 -18.60 17.11 1.90
CA ALA A 81 -19.18 15.98 1.19
C ALA A 81 -20.67 15.82 1.60
N LYS A 82 -21.46 15.32 0.68
CA LYS A 82 -22.91 15.16 0.85
C LYS A 82 -23.28 13.69 0.99
N ILE A 83 -23.94 13.30 2.07
CA ILE A 83 -24.60 12.00 2.19
C ILE A 83 -25.90 12.08 1.37
N VAL A 84 -25.98 11.31 0.27
CA VAL A 84 -27.11 11.32 -0.66
C VAL A 84 -28.12 10.23 -0.35
N SER A 85 -27.69 9.11 0.27
CA SER A 85 -28.61 8.09 0.79
C SER A 85 -28.05 7.44 2.07
N ARG A 86 -28.96 6.89 2.88
CA ARG A 86 -28.69 6.03 4.03
C ARG A 86 -29.63 4.84 3.94
N GLU A 87 -29.07 3.68 3.68
CA GLU A 87 -29.83 2.45 3.55
C GLU A 87 -29.50 1.51 4.71
N LYS A 88 -30.52 1.03 5.39
CA LYS A 88 -30.34 0.07 6.47
C LYS A 88 -30.93 -1.27 6.06
N LYS A 89 -30.09 -2.29 6.10
CA LYS A 89 -30.49 -3.67 5.81
C LYS A 89 -29.93 -4.59 6.90
N GLU A 90 -30.84 -5.26 7.61
CA GLU A 90 -30.49 -6.13 8.73
C GLU A 90 -29.67 -5.40 9.79
N ASN A 91 -28.41 -5.85 10.02
CA ASN A 91 -27.48 -5.27 10.98
C ASN A 91 -26.43 -4.36 10.33
N ARG A 92 -26.60 -4.00 9.05
CA ARG A 92 -25.70 -3.10 8.29
C ARG A 92 -26.41 -1.83 7.92
N GLU A 93 -25.66 -0.75 7.88
CA GLU A 93 -26.11 0.53 7.34
C GLU A 93 -25.09 1.00 6.31
N VAL A 94 -25.57 1.39 5.12
CA VAL A 94 -24.73 1.87 4.01
C VAL A 94 -25.07 3.32 3.75
N TRP A 95 -24.05 4.17 3.78
CA TRP A 95 -24.17 5.58 3.40
C TRP A 95 -23.54 5.78 2.03
N THR A 96 -24.30 6.32 1.10
CA THR A 96 -23.78 6.79 -0.19
C THR A 96 -23.42 8.25 -0.09
N VAL A 97 -22.19 8.58 -0.42
CA VAL A 97 -21.60 9.92 -0.27
C VAL A 97 -21.10 10.42 -1.62
N GLU A 98 -21.37 11.69 -1.92
CA GLU A 98 -20.83 12.41 -3.08
C GLU A 98 -20.05 13.64 -2.61
N GLY A 99 -19.14 14.15 -3.48
CA GLY A 99 -18.39 15.37 -3.23
C GLY A 99 -17.08 15.19 -2.49
N LEU A 100 -16.64 13.96 -2.21
CA LEU A 100 -15.25 13.72 -1.81
C LEU A 100 -14.31 13.99 -2.98
N VAL A 101 -13.26 14.78 -2.74
CA VAL A 101 -12.38 15.25 -3.81
C VAL A 101 -11.34 14.20 -4.17
N HIS A 102 -11.58 13.48 -5.26
CA HIS A 102 -10.60 12.60 -5.88
C HIS A 102 -10.90 12.50 -7.40
N PRO A 103 -9.91 12.56 -8.29
CA PRO A 103 -10.14 12.56 -9.74
C PRO A 103 -10.96 11.36 -10.22
N GLY A 104 -12.11 11.61 -10.84
CA GLY A 104 -13.02 10.58 -11.35
C GLY A 104 -13.88 9.88 -10.29
N LEU A 105 -13.70 10.18 -9.01
CA LEU A 105 -14.55 9.63 -7.96
C LEU A 105 -15.97 10.19 -8.08
N LYS A 106 -16.90 9.33 -8.36
CA LYS A 106 -18.34 9.68 -8.51
C LYS A 106 -19.04 9.61 -7.16
N ARG A 107 -18.83 8.51 -6.44
CA ARG A 107 -19.43 8.30 -5.12
C ARG A 107 -18.55 7.38 -4.25
N THR A 108 -18.80 7.45 -2.97
CA THR A 108 -18.17 6.58 -1.96
C THR A 108 -19.26 5.95 -1.11
N LEU A 109 -19.18 4.64 -0.90
CA LEU A 109 -20.09 3.93 -0.01
C LEU A 109 -19.36 3.60 1.28
N PHE A 110 -19.92 4.02 2.41
CA PHE A 110 -19.46 3.66 3.75
C PHE A 110 -20.39 2.63 4.34
N THR A 111 -19.89 1.44 4.64
CA THR A 111 -20.66 0.37 5.26
C THR A 111 -20.35 0.26 6.74
N PHE A 112 -21.39 0.30 7.55
CA PHE A 112 -21.32 0.15 9.00
C PHE A 112 -21.98 -1.15 9.43
N LYS A 113 -21.37 -1.83 10.41
CA LYS A 113 -21.97 -2.94 11.14
C LYS A 113 -21.91 -2.61 12.63
N GLN A 114 -23.03 -2.72 13.34
CA GLN A 114 -23.12 -2.32 14.75
C GLN A 114 -22.62 -0.88 15.00
N ARG A 115 -22.88 0.04 14.06
CA ARG A 115 -22.47 1.45 14.06
C ARG A 115 -20.96 1.69 13.92
N ALA A 116 -20.15 0.68 13.60
CA ALA A 116 -18.72 0.74 13.36
C ALA A 116 -18.43 0.60 11.86
N LEU A 117 -17.49 1.40 11.33
CA LEU A 117 -17.06 1.36 9.93
C LEU A 117 -16.35 0.05 9.62
N ILE A 118 -16.86 -0.72 8.66
CA ILE A 118 -16.29 -2.01 8.25
C ILE A 118 -15.91 -2.07 6.77
N ALA A 119 -16.45 -1.19 5.92
CA ALA A 119 -16.03 -1.14 4.52
C ALA A 119 -16.16 0.26 3.95
N VAL A 120 -15.29 0.57 2.97
CA VAL A 120 -15.32 1.79 2.16
C VAL A 120 -15.13 1.40 0.71
N GLU A 121 -16.13 1.68 -0.11
CA GLU A 121 -16.11 1.42 -1.55
C GLU A 121 -16.01 2.74 -2.31
N LEU A 122 -15.04 2.85 -3.22
CA LEU A 122 -14.82 4.00 -4.09
C LEU A 122 -15.29 3.67 -5.50
N GLN A 123 -16.25 4.42 -6.03
CA GLN A 123 -16.78 4.23 -7.39
C GLN A 123 -16.31 5.36 -8.31
N TYR A 124 -15.56 4.99 -9.35
CA TYR A 124 -14.99 5.89 -10.33
C TYR A 124 -15.73 5.77 -11.66
N GLU A 125 -16.17 6.90 -12.18
CA GLU A 125 -16.83 7.00 -13.48
C GLU A 125 -16.16 8.09 -14.33
N TYR A 126 -15.92 7.77 -15.60
CA TYR A 126 -15.32 8.67 -16.59
C TYR A 126 -16.17 8.59 -17.86
N PRO A 127 -17.26 9.35 -17.97
CA PRO A 127 -18.26 9.21 -19.04
C PRO A 127 -17.65 9.29 -20.45
N ASP A 128 -16.64 10.14 -20.64
CA ASP A 128 -16.01 10.41 -21.93
C ASP A 128 -14.86 9.45 -22.30
N TRP A 129 -14.60 8.43 -21.44
CA TRP A 129 -13.50 7.53 -21.69
C TRP A 129 -13.92 6.35 -22.58
N SER A 130 -12.99 5.99 -23.50
CA SER A 130 -13.11 4.74 -24.25
C SER A 130 -12.88 3.52 -23.33
N ILE A 131 -13.24 2.33 -23.82
CA ILE A 131 -12.99 1.07 -23.10
C ILE A 131 -11.50 0.81 -22.90
N GLU A 132 -10.67 1.18 -23.90
CA GLU A 132 -9.21 1.04 -23.81
C GLU A 132 -8.64 1.87 -22.66
N ARG A 133 -9.15 3.09 -22.47
CA ARG A 133 -8.71 3.98 -21.40
C ARG A 133 -9.14 3.47 -20.02
N TYR A 134 -10.34 2.89 -19.90
CA TYR A 134 -10.76 2.18 -18.68
C TYR A 134 -9.85 0.98 -18.39
N ASN A 135 -9.55 0.16 -19.40
CA ASN A 135 -8.66 -1.00 -19.26
C ASN A 135 -7.25 -0.59 -18.88
N GLN A 136 -6.71 0.49 -19.47
CA GLN A 136 -5.44 1.06 -19.08
C GLN A 136 -5.45 1.48 -17.61
N ARG A 137 -6.47 2.26 -17.19
CA ARG A 137 -6.59 2.71 -15.81
C ARG A 137 -6.71 1.58 -14.81
N MET A 138 -7.51 0.57 -15.12
CA MET A 138 -7.63 -0.67 -14.35
C MET A 138 -6.26 -1.35 -14.19
N GLY A 139 -5.49 -1.45 -15.28
CA GLY A 139 -4.14 -2.00 -15.29
C GLY A 139 -3.16 -1.20 -14.43
N GLU A 140 -3.21 0.13 -14.46
CA GLU A 140 -2.39 1.03 -13.64
C GLU A 140 -2.67 0.85 -12.15
N ILE A 141 -3.96 0.82 -11.75
CA ILE A 141 -4.36 0.63 -10.35
C ILE A 141 -3.95 -0.76 -9.87
N ARG A 142 -4.18 -1.79 -10.69
CA ARG A 142 -3.76 -3.15 -10.37
C ARG A 142 -2.25 -3.23 -10.18
N LYS A 143 -1.47 -2.69 -11.10
CA LYS A 143 -0.01 -2.67 -11.00
C LYS A 143 0.46 -2.01 -9.71
N TYR A 144 -0.11 -0.86 -9.36
CA TYR A 144 0.19 -0.17 -8.11
C TYR A 144 -0.09 -1.04 -6.88
N PHE A 145 -1.22 -1.76 -6.86
CA PHE A 145 -1.54 -2.65 -5.75
C PHE A 145 -0.67 -3.91 -5.74
N ASP A 146 -0.34 -4.48 -6.92
CA ASP A 146 0.57 -5.62 -7.04
C ASP A 146 1.99 -5.26 -6.52
N GLU A 147 2.50 -4.08 -6.82
CA GLU A 147 3.79 -3.59 -6.34
C GLU A 147 3.79 -3.36 -4.82
N LYS A 148 2.68 -2.89 -4.27
CA LYS A 148 2.60 -2.53 -2.85
C LYS A 148 2.20 -3.68 -1.94
N TYR A 149 1.31 -4.56 -2.39
CA TYR A 149 0.69 -5.59 -1.55
C TYR A 149 0.93 -7.01 -2.06
N GLY A 150 1.76 -7.17 -3.09
CA GLY A 150 1.98 -8.47 -3.76
C GLY A 150 0.92 -8.77 -4.81
N THR A 151 1.09 -9.87 -5.53
CA THR A 151 0.23 -10.23 -6.66
C THR A 151 -1.21 -10.48 -6.25
N GLY A 152 -2.13 -9.70 -6.80
CA GLY A 152 -3.57 -9.84 -6.58
C GLY A 152 -4.14 -11.11 -7.22
N LYS A 153 -5.04 -11.76 -6.49
CA LYS A 153 -5.79 -12.92 -6.97
C LYS A 153 -6.92 -12.46 -7.90
N LEU A 154 -7.00 -13.04 -9.10
CA LEU A 154 -8.17 -12.87 -9.96
C LEU A 154 -9.38 -13.56 -9.32
N VAL A 155 -10.43 -12.82 -8.97
CA VAL A 155 -11.63 -13.34 -8.31
C VAL A 155 -12.85 -13.35 -9.23
N SER A 156 -12.85 -12.55 -10.30
CA SER A 156 -13.90 -12.54 -11.29
C SER A 156 -13.35 -12.22 -12.68
N ARG A 157 -13.81 -12.95 -13.68
CA ARG A 157 -13.66 -12.62 -15.09
C ARG A 157 -14.83 -13.24 -15.84
N SER A 158 -15.84 -12.44 -16.09
CA SER A 158 -17.02 -12.86 -16.86
C SER A 158 -17.34 -11.84 -17.94
N ARG A 159 -17.87 -12.35 -19.04
CA ARG A 159 -18.56 -11.57 -20.05
C ARG A 159 -19.85 -12.31 -20.34
N ASP A 160 -20.95 -11.66 -20.04
CA ASP A 160 -22.28 -12.16 -20.27
C ASP A 160 -22.94 -11.38 -21.40
N THR A 161 -23.66 -12.09 -22.26
CA THR A 161 -24.37 -11.55 -23.42
C THR A 161 -25.80 -12.06 -23.39
N ASP A 162 -26.50 -11.84 -22.27
CA ASP A 162 -27.89 -12.25 -22.19
C ASP A 162 -28.80 -11.24 -22.87
N THR A 163 -29.57 -11.74 -23.83
CA THR A 163 -30.53 -10.99 -24.69
C THR A 163 -29.91 -9.75 -25.34
N ASP A 164 -30.15 -8.55 -24.80
CA ASP A 164 -29.77 -7.27 -25.42
C ASP A 164 -28.71 -6.52 -24.60
N VAL A 165 -28.22 -7.11 -23.49
CA VAL A 165 -27.24 -6.49 -22.59
C VAL A 165 -25.91 -7.24 -22.60
N ILE A 166 -24.84 -6.55 -22.95
CA ILE A 166 -23.48 -7.08 -22.83
C ILE A 166 -22.90 -6.59 -21.51
N GLN A 167 -22.61 -7.52 -20.61
CA GLN A 167 -21.99 -7.22 -19.32
C GLN A 167 -20.57 -7.78 -19.27
N THR A 168 -19.65 -7.03 -18.70
CA THR A 168 -18.28 -7.47 -18.43
C THR A 168 -17.95 -7.15 -16.99
N LEU A 169 -17.40 -8.14 -16.28
CA LEU A 169 -16.91 -7.99 -14.92
C LEU A 169 -15.48 -8.58 -14.83
N VAL A 170 -14.54 -7.79 -14.35
CA VAL A 170 -13.19 -8.23 -14.02
C VAL A 170 -12.86 -7.79 -12.61
N GLY A 171 -12.39 -8.68 -11.76
CA GLY A 171 -12.10 -8.39 -10.36
C GLY A 171 -10.82 -9.03 -9.85
N TYR A 172 -10.08 -8.29 -9.06
CA TYR A 172 -8.87 -8.72 -8.35
C TYR A 172 -9.00 -8.45 -6.86
N GLN A 173 -8.35 -9.27 -6.05
CA GLN A 173 -8.40 -9.20 -4.60
C GLN A 173 -7.00 -9.36 -4.00
N TRP A 174 -6.72 -8.58 -2.97
CA TRP A 174 -5.52 -8.65 -2.11
C TRP A 174 -5.94 -8.81 -0.66
N MET A 175 -5.18 -9.61 0.09
CA MET A 175 -5.31 -9.70 1.54
C MET A 175 -4.13 -9.00 2.18
N VAL A 176 -4.39 -7.94 2.95
CA VAL A 176 -3.36 -7.11 3.59
C VAL A 176 -3.64 -7.06 5.09
N GLY A 177 -2.98 -7.92 5.86
CA GLY A 177 -3.29 -8.11 7.26
C GLY A 177 -4.74 -8.55 7.46
N ALA A 178 -5.50 -7.80 8.26
CA ALA A 178 -6.92 -8.01 8.52
C ALA A 178 -7.84 -7.21 7.56
N THR A 179 -7.32 -6.77 6.42
CA THR A 179 -8.10 -6.00 5.44
C THR A 179 -8.08 -6.70 4.09
N MET A 180 -9.24 -6.81 3.48
CA MET A 180 -9.43 -7.23 2.10
C MET A 180 -9.54 -5.99 1.22
N LEU A 181 -8.71 -5.93 0.17
CA LEU A 181 -8.75 -4.91 -0.87
C LEU A 181 -9.22 -5.55 -2.17
N GLU A 182 -10.21 -4.96 -2.80
CA GLU A 182 -10.73 -5.45 -4.07
C GLU A 182 -10.73 -4.33 -5.12
N LEU A 183 -10.48 -4.71 -6.36
CA LEU A 183 -10.50 -3.84 -7.53
C LEU A 183 -11.37 -4.48 -8.59
N PHE A 184 -12.47 -3.83 -8.95
CA PHE A 184 -13.38 -4.29 -9.98
C PHE A 184 -13.48 -3.31 -11.14
N TYR A 185 -13.59 -3.84 -12.34
CA TYR A 185 -14.10 -3.15 -13.51
C TYR A 185 -15.44 -3.79 -13.89
N PHE A 186 -16.46 -2.96 -14.04
CA PHE A 186 -17.76 -3.36 -14.54
C PHE A 186 -18.14 -2.50 -15.74
N SER A 187 -18.69 -3.13 -16.77
CA SER A 187 -19.39 -2.44 -17.85
C SER A 187 -20.66 -3.15 -18.22
N ALA A 188 -21.68 -2.37 -18.54
CA ALA A 188 -22.94 -2.84 -19.11
C ALA A 188 -23.26 -2.00 -20.33
N GLN A 189 -23.61 -2.64 -21.44
CA GLN A 189 -24.02 -2.01 -22.68
C GLN A 189 -25.35 -2.57 -23.13
N HIS A 190 -26.32 -1.68 -23.35
CA HIS A 190 -27.61 -2.00 -23.96
C HIS A 190 -27.88 -0.96 -25.04
N ASP A 191 -27.87 -1.38 -26.31
CA ASP A 191 -27.94 -0.48 -27.47
C ASP A 191 -26.87 0.64 -27.41
N ALA A 192 -27.34 1.89 -27.41
CA ALA A 192 -26.51 3.08 -27.28
C ALA A 192 -26.20 3.46 -25.83
N LEU A 193 -26.84 2.82 -24.86
CA LEU A 193 -26.61 3.08 -23.44
C LEU A 193 -25.41 2.29 -22.96
N LEU A 194 -24.45 3.00 -22.40
CA LEU A 194 -23.22 2.43 -21.92
C LEU A 194 -22.92 2.92 -20.51
N TYR A 195 -22.77 1.96 -19.59
CA TYR A 195 -22.35 2.21 -18.22
C TYR A 195 -21.00 1.54 -17.97
N ARG A 196 -20.06 2.26 -17.37
CA ARG A 196 -18.75 1.73 -16.97
C ARG A 196 -18.33 2.30 -15.64
N THR A 197 -17.75 1.47 -14.80
CA THR A 197 -17.20 1.89 -13.50
C THR A 197 -15.96 1.10 -13.15
N ILE A 198 -15.04 1.75 -12.44
CA ILE A 198 -13.97 1.09 -11.69
C ILE A 198 -14.31 1.26 -10.22
N THR A 199 -14.27 0.16 -9.47
CA THR A 199 -14.56 0.15 -8.04
C THR A 199 -13.34 -0.32 -7.27
N VAL A 200 -12.99 0.39 -6.21
CA VAL A 200 -11.97 -0.03 -5.23
C VAL A 200 -12.65 -0.18 -3.89
N ASP A 201 -12.63 -1.38 -3.34
CA ASP A 201 -13.35 -1.72 -2.12
C ASP A 201 -12.37 -2.17 -1.03
N TYR A 202 -12.45 -1.52 0.12
CA TYR A 202 -11.68 -1.78 1.34
C TYR A 202 -12.61 -2.38 2.37
N LYS A 203 -12.30 -3.57 2.92
CA LYS A 203 -13.13 -4.29 3.89
C LYS A 203 -12.30 -4.78 5.05
N ALA A 204 -12.67 -4.40 6.27
CA ALA A 204 -12.17 -5.04 7.49
C ALA A 204 -12.73 -6.47 7.59
N MET A 205 -11.87 -7.42 7.95
CA MET A 205 -12.22 -8.85 8.08
C MET A 205 -12.55 -9.20 9.53
#